data_7d360a8c0eee2c3859451739788dfeec
#
_entry.id   7d360a8c0eee2c3859451739788dfeec
#
_cell.length_a   1.000
_cell.length_b   1.000
_cell.length_c   1.000
_cell.angle_alpha   90.00
_cell.angle_beta   90.00
_cell.angle_gamma   90.00
#
_symmetry.space_group_name_H-M   'P 1'
#
loop_
_entity.id
_entity.type
_entity.pdbx_description
1 polymer ?
#
loop_
_entity_poly.entity_id
_entity_poly.type
_entity_poly.pdbx_seq_one_letter_code
_entity_poly.pdbx_strand_id
1 'polypeptide(L)'
;MRVTGQKSSRVMLAGVVVIATGMLFSIVERLEVRTVSDAPFGSARLVSIAQLSEYTEMCLPEEMETGHSNLVADNLFAAFKDEPVYASSQDAGQTVTVARPPVRNILDTDPIYSAVAVDVQHDEVFLQDTNTWSIRVFNRLDNTPANATRTEPKRVIGGENTDIQFNSCIYIDPKNGDIYTVENDIGDSIAVFSRDANGNVAPIRKLNVTHRAYAMAVDEEKEELYVTVQYPPAVEIYRKTASGNEKPLRVVEGEATRLSDAHGIAIDVKNKLMFVNNWGNISDYRSPGTGRFEAPSITVHSLDAKGDAPPLRVIQGPNTQLNWPGVMSMDPDTLDLYVANDLGQAVLVFRGTDQGNVRPQRVIKGGRTGLSYPVAVFVDTKNKELWASNIGNASATVYPLTANGNVAPLRTIRSAPAGKVSLRFGKTQALAYDTKRETILVPN
;
A
#
# COMPACT_ATOMS: atom_id res chain seq x y z
N MET A 1 41.65 50.16 38.28
CA MET A 1 42.20 49.06 39.04
C MET A 1 41.42 47.80 38.72
N ARG A 2 41.77 47.13 37.74
CA ARG A 2 42.19 45.71 37.48
C ARG A 2 41.57 44.71 38.44
N VAL A 3 40.63 43.99 37.91
CA VAL A 3 40.63 42.62 37.38
C VAL A 3 40.64 41.52 38.48
N THR A 4 39.53 40.84 38.60
CA THR A 4 39.49 39.39 38.86
C THR A 4 38.08 38.87 38.51
N GLY A 5 37.91 38.37 37.30
CA GLY A 5 36.64 37.81 36.87
C GLY A 5 36.74 36.77 35.74
N GLN A 6 37.94 36.22 35.53
CA GLN A 6 38.17 35.37 34.36
C GLN A 6 38.60 33.91 34.66
N LYS A 7 38.50 33.45 35.91
CA LYS A 7 38.88 32.08 36.27
C LYS A 7 37.72 31.13 36.56
N SER A 8 36.50 31.66 36.75
CA SER A 8 35.34 30.77 37.04
C SER A 8 34.63 30.21 35.81
N SER A 9 34.71 30.91 34.67
CA SER A 9 34.02 30.44 33.46
C SER A 9 34.71 29.27 32.73
N ARG A 10 36.05 29.12 32.90
CA ARG A 10 36.77 28.00 32.28
C ARG A 10 36.62 26.68 33.03
N VAL A 11 36.42 26.73 34.34
CA VAL A 11 36.20 25.53 35.14
C VAL A 11 34.78 25.00 34.96
N MET A 12 33.79 25.91 34.81
CA MET A 12 32.42 25.49 34.48
C MET A 12 32.29 24.90 33.08
N LEU A 13 33.01 25.45 32.09
CA LEU A 13 32.97 24.92 30.71
C LEU A 13 33.63 23.53 30.63
N ALA A 14 34.71 23.29 31.38
CA ALA A 14 35.34 21.97 31.46
C ALA A 14 34.45 20.94 32.17
N GLY A 15 33.71 21.35 33.21
CA GLY A 15 32.75 20.49 33.91
C GLY A 15 31.56 20.08 33.07
N VAL A 16 31.03 21.00 32.29
CA VAL A 16 29.87 20.74 31.37
C VAL A 16 30.30 19.84 30.19
N VAL A 17 31.50 20.02 29.67
CA VAL A 17 32.04 19.16 28.60
C VAL A 17 32.34 17.74 29.11
N VAL A 18 32.81 17.58 30.32
CA VAL A 18 33.08 16.25 30.92
C VAL A 18 31.77 15.51 31.24
N ILE A 19 30.74 16.24 31.70
CA ILE A 19 29.41 15.63 31.94
C ILE A 19 28.72 15.28 30.60
N ALA A 20 28.81 16.12 29.58
CA ALA A 20 28.26 15.81 28.27
C ALA A 20 28.98 14.64 27.58
N THR A 21 30.29 14.56 27.67
CA THR A 21 31.06 13.41 27.16
C THR A 21 30.83 12.15 28.00
N GLY A 22 30.68 12.25 29.32
CA GLY A 22 30.33 11.13 30.19
C GLY A 22 28.95 10.55 29.90
N MET A 23 27.97 11.42 29.67
CA MET A 23 26.62 10.98 29.27
C MET A 23 26.60 10.37 27.84
N LEU A 24 27.38 10.92 26.90
CA LEU A 24 27.53 10.32 25.57
C LEU A 24 28.22 8.95 25.63
N PHE A 25 29.21 8.78 26.48
CA PHE A 25 29.86 7.47 26.69
C PHE A 25 28.94 6.46 27.39
N SER A 26 28.11 6.89 28.33
CA SER A 26 27.16 6.00 29.00
C SER A 26 26.01 5.56 28.09
N ILE A 27 25.68 6.36 27.07
CA ILE A 27 24.68 5.99 26.04
C ILE A 27 25.32 5.05 25.01
N VAL A 28 26.60 5.23 24.69
CA VAL A 28 27.32 4.39 23.71
C VAL A 28 27.63 2.99 24.25
N GLU A 29 27.84 2.82 25.56
CA GLU A 29 28.08 1.49 26.16
C GLU A 29 26.84 0.58 26.18
N ARG A 30 25.64 1.11 25.91
CA ARG A 30 24.40 0.32 25.81
C ARG A 30 23.92 0.07 24.38
N LEU A 31 24.64 0.60 23.39
CA LEU A 31 24.36 0.39 21.99
C LEU A 31 25.48 -0.46 21.38
N GLU A 32 25.21 -1.74 21.12
CA GLU A 32 26.06 -2.51 20.22
C GLU A 32 26.01 -1.89 18.82
N VAL A 33 26.94 -1.00 18.52
CA VAL A 33 27.12 -0.48 17.18
C VAL A 33 27.85 -1.54 16.37
N ARG A 34 27.13 -2.38 15.67
CA ARG A 34 27.73 -3.18 14.60
C ARG A 34 28.01 -2.25 13.42
N THR A 35 29.25 -1.86 13.29
CA THR A 35 29.74 -1.22 12.07
C THR A 35 29.85 -2.28 10.98
N VAL A 36 28.94 -2.27 10.03
CA VAL A 36 29.12 -3.00 8.77
C VAL A 36 30.00 -2.13 7.89
N SER A 37 31.27 -2.53 7.75
CA SER A 37 32.18 -1.95 6.77
C SER A 37 31.86 -2.54 5.39
N ASP A 38 31.87 -1.67 4.38
CA ASP A 38 31.88 -2.02 2.96
C ASP A 38 30.57 -2.54 2.34
N ALA A 39 29.48 -1.78 2.47
CA ALA A 39 28.34 -1.95 1.58
C ALA A 39 28.53 -1.12 0.31
N PRO A 40 28.31 -1.68 -0.89
CA PRO A 40 28.40 -0.92 -2.13
C PRO A 40 27.31 0.15 -2.21
N PHE A 41 27.61 1.21 -2.93
CA PHE A 41 26.71 2.35 -3.18
C PHE A 41 25.28 1.89 -3.47
N GLY A 42 24.30 2.33 -2.68
CA GLY A 42 22.88 2.09 -2.90
C GLY A 42 22.19 1.16 -1.89
N SER A 43 22.87 0.61 -0.90
CA SER A 43 22.21 -0.13 0.18
C SER A 43 21.65 0.80 1.26
N ALA A 44 20.41 0.57 1.66
CA ALA A 44 19.82 1.26 2.81
C ALA A 44 20.69 0.97 4.06
N ARG A 45 21.17 2.02 4.71
CA ARG A 45 21.98 1.90 5.91
C ARG A 45 21.12 2.25 7.11
N LEU A 46 20.93 1.31 8.02
CA LEU A 46 20.33 1.61 9.32
C LEU A 46 21.33 2.46 10.12
N VAL A 47 21.00 3.72 10.36
CA VAL A 47 21.91 4.69 11.01
C VAL A 47 21.79 4.66 12.52
N SER A 48 20.60 4.34 13.06
CA SER A 48 20.40 4.13 14.50
C SER A 48 19.10 3.40 14.78
N ILE A 49 19.07 2.64 15.87
CA ILE A 49 17.84 2.15 16.50
C ILE A 49 17.76 2.88 17.83
N ALA A 50 16.74 3.72 18.01
CA ALA A 50 16.40 4.26 19.32
C ALA A 50 15.33 3.33 19.93
N GLN A 51 15.56 2.90 21.17
CA GLN A 51 14.48 2.30 21.95
C GLN A 51 13.43 3.39 22.17
N LEU A 52 12.20 3.12 21.73
CA LEU A 52 11.06 3.97 22.09
C LEU A 52 10.97 4.02 23.60
N SER A 53 10.82 5.22 24.17
CA SER A 53 10.61 5.36 25.60
C SER A 53 9.37 4.57 26.01
N GLU A 54 9.35 4.00 27.21
CA GLU A 54 8.26 3.20 27.77
C GLU A 54 6.90 3.95 27.85
N TYR A 55 6.80 5.16 27.34
CA TYR A 55 5.63 6.03 27.39
C TYR A 55 5.18 6.56 26.02
N THR A 56 5.14 5.72 25.02
CA THR A 56 4.28 6.01 23.89
C THR A 56 2.99 5.20 24.09
N GLU A 57 1.96 5.89 24.57
CA GLU A 57 0.58 5.43 24.53
C GLU A 57 0.13 5.25 23.05
N MET A 58 0.67 4.25 22.39
CA MET A 58 0.01 3.67 21.24
C MET A 58 -0.59 2.36 21.71
N CYS A 59 -1.88 2.44 21.98
CA CYS A 59 -2.86 1.40 22.27
C CYS A 59 -2.34 -0.04 22.14
N LEU A 60 -1.73 -0.56 23.21
CA LEU A 60 -1.66 -1.99 23.42
C LEU A 60 -2.88 -2.36 24.26
N PRO A 61 -3.73 -3.31 23.85
CA PRO A 61 -4.76 -3.84 24.72
C PRO A 61 -4.12 -4.50 25.95
N GLU A 62 -4.67 -4.25 27.14
CA GLU A 62 -4.21 -4.80 28.42
C GLU A 62 -4.26 -6.34 28.53
N GLU A 63 -4.57 -7.07 27.48
CA GLU A 63 -4.74 -8.53 27.48
C GLU A 63 -3.75 -9.27 26.57
N MET A 64 -2.48 -8.82 26.48
CA MET A 64 -1.42 -9.62 25.85
C MET A 64 -0.38 -10.13 26.85
N GLU A 65 -0.80 -10.51 28.03
CA GLU A 65 0.00 -11.31 28.95
C GLU A 65 -0.22 -12.81 28.70
N THR A 66 0.13 -13.33 27.55
CA THR A 66 0.57 -14.75 27.42
C THR A 66 1.21 -14.96 26.05
N GLY A 67 2.51 -14.88 25.98
CA GLY A 67 3.30 -15.82 25.17
C GLY A 67 3.45 -15.54 23.66
N HIS A 68 2.94 -14.43 23.08
CA HIS A 68 3.01 -14.22 21.63
C HIS A 68 3.61 -12.88 21.18
N SER A 69 4.18 -12.09 22.09
CA SER A 69 4.77 -10.78 21.77
C SER A 69 6.01 -10.82 20.87
N ASN A 70 6.66 -11.97 20.75
CA ASN A 70 7.89 -12.09 19.95
C ASN A 70 7.62 -12.31 18.45
N LEU A 71 6.45 -12.81 18.07
CA LEU A 71 6.16 -13.14 16.66
C LEU A 71 5.95 -11.91 15.78
N VAL A 72 5.39 -10.84 16.32
CA VAL A 72 5.15 -9.60 15.54
C VAL A 72 6.44 -8.81 15.39
N ALA A 73 7.23 -8.72 16.46
CA ALA A 73 8.53 -8.06 16.42
C ALA A 73 9.52 -8.83 15.52
N ASP A 74 9.56 -10.16 15.64
CA ASP A 74 10.45 -10.98 14.82
C ASP A 74 10.07 -10.95 13.33
N ASN A 75 8.79 -10.85 13.00
CA ASN A 75 8.35 -10.71 11.60
C ASN A 75 8.64 -9.30 11.04
N LEU A 76 8.50 -8.26 11.86
CA LEU A 76 8.86 -6.90 11.44
C LEU A 76 10.38 -6.78 11.25
N PHE A 77 11.18 -7.40 12.13
CA PHE A 77 12.64 -7.41 12.02
C PHE A 77 13.15 -8.41 10.97
N ALA A 78 12.43 -9.47 10.65
CA ALA A 78 12.79 -10.38 9.57
C ALA A 78 12.74 -9.68 8.20
N ALA A 79 11.87 -8.68 8.03
CA ALA A 79 11.83 -7.86 6.82
C ALA A 79 13.09 -6.98 6.64
N PHE A 80 13.87 -6.78 7.71
CA PHE A 80 15.10 -5.99 7.71
C PHE A 80 16.39 -6.83 7.80
N LYS A 81 16.26 -8.15 7.92
CA LYS A 81 17.44 -9.02 7.82
C LYS A 81 17.77 -9.22 6.35
N ASP A 82 18.99 -8.87 5.96
CA ASP A 82 19.55 -9.06 4.62
C ASP A 82 19.69 -10.53 4.19
N GLU A 83 19.17 -11.45 4.96
CA GLU A 83 19.11 -12.84 4.57
C GLU A 83 17.85 -13.11 3.78
N PRO A 84 17.96 -13.56 2.51
CA PRO A 84 16.80 -14.05 1.79
C PRO A 84 16.21 -15.21 2.59
N VAL A 85 14.96 -15.10 3.03
CA VAL A 85 14.22 -16.21 3.62
C VAL A 85 13.93 -17.22 2.51
N TYR A 86 14.96 -17.88 2.04
CA TYR A 86 14.82 -19.10 1.27
C TYR A 86 14.75 -20.23 2.28
N ALA A 87 13.53 -20.67 2.56
CA ALA A 87 13.38 -21.97 3.19
C ALA A 87 14.09 -22.99 2.28
N SER A 88 15.19 -23.54 2.76
CA SER A 88 15.86 -24.66 2.11
C SER A 88 14.92 -25.87 2.17
N SER A 89 14.04 -26.01 1.19
CA SER A 89 13.35 -27.28 0.98
C SER A 89 14.23 -28.16 0.09
N GLN A 90 14.65 -29.28 0.62
CA GLN A 90 15.40 -30.32 -0.11
C GLN A 90 14.51 -31.10 -1.11
N ASP A 91 13.56 -30.43 -1.77
CA ASP A 91 12.84 -31.02 -2.90
C ASP A 91 13.15 -30.17 -4.14
N ALA A 92 14.21 -30.61 -4.82
CA ALA A 92 14.73 -30.03 -6.05
C ALA A 92 13.86 -30.39 -7.26
N GLY A 93 12.66 -29.87 -7.33
CA GLY A 93 12.03 -29.61 -8.60
C GLY A 93 12.62 -28.29 -9.12
N GLN A 94 13.27 -28.29 -10.27
CA GLN A 94 13.91 -27.12 -10.85
C GLN A 94 12.94 -25.93 -10.90
N THR A 95 13.07 -25.01 -9.94
CA THR A 95 12.41 -23.72 -10.02
C THR A 95 13.19 -22.92 -11.08
N VAL A 96 12.64 -22.81 -12.27
CA VAL A 96 13.20 -21.93 -13.31
C VAL A 96 12.81 -20.52 -12.92
N THR A 97 13.65 -19.86 -12.13
CA THR A 97 13.57 -18.43 -11.94
C THR A 97 14.06 -17.77 -13.22
N VAL A 98 13.13 -17.44 -14.10
CA VAL A 98 13.48 -16.65 -15.29
C VAL A 98 13.58 -15.21 -14.84
N ALA A 99 14.79 -14.75 -14.54
CA ALA A 99 15.08 -13.33 -14.38
C ALA A 99 14.94 -12.67 -15.75
N ARG A 100 13.73 -12.25 -16.11
CA ARG A 100 13.53 -11.40 -17.26
C ARG A 100 13.75 -9.96 -16.81
N PRO A 101 14.68 -9.24 -17.42
CA PRO A 101 14.73 -7.81 -17.22
C PRO A 101 13.40 -7.21 -17.67
N PRO A 102 12.91 -6.14 -17.03
CA PRO A 102 11.71 -5.47 -17.50
C PRO A 102 11.90 -5.05 -18.96
N VAL A 103 10.86 -5.19 -19.78
CA VAL A 103 10.89 -4.78 -21.19
C VAL A 103 11.15 -3.28 -21.29
N ARG A 104 10.65 -2.53 -20.30
CA ARG A 104 10.90 -1.09 -20.13
C ARG A 104 11.16 -0.82 -18.67
N ASN A 105 11.98 0.18 -18.43
CA ASN A 105 12.32 0.62 -17.09
C ASN A 105 12.35 2.15 -17.05
N ILE A 106 11.47 2.73 -16.28
CA ILE A 106 11.49 4.15 -15.96
C ILE A 106 12.20 4.31 -14.64
N LEU A 107 13.41 4.85 -14.67
CA LEU A 107 14.15 5.19 -13.46
C LEU A 107 13.73 6.58 -13.00
N ASP A 108 13.36 6.68 -11.75
CA ASP A 108 13.15 7.92 -11.03
C ASP A 108 14.09 7.94 -9.81
N THR A 109 14.45 9.12 -9.35
CA THR A 109 15.47 9.27 -8.29
C THR A 109 14.89 9.21 -6.88
N ASP A 110 13.58 9.44 -6.73
CA ASP A 110 12.94 9.60 -5.43
C ASP A 110 11.61 8.84 -5.29
N PRO A 111 11.49 7.59 -5.77
CA PRO A 111 10.20 6.95 -5.84
C PRO A 111 9.73 6.41 -4.49
N ILE A 112 8.60 6.91 -4.02
CA ILE A 112 7.71 6.24 -3.07
C ILE A 112 6.30 6.32 -3.64
N TYR A 113 6.04 5.45 -4.61
CA TYR A 113 4.75 5.46 -5.28
C TYR A 113 3.70 4.70 -4.50
N SER A 114 2.62 5.40 -4.13
CA SER A 114 1.47 4.83 -3.42
C SER A 114 0.42 4.24 -4.38
N ALA A 115 0.32 4.79 -5.58
CA ALA A 115 -0.64 4.32 -6.56
C ALA A 115 -0.18 4.55 -8.00
N VAL A 116 -0.79 3.81 -8.92
CA VAL A 116 -0.56 3.92 -10.37
C VAL A 116 -1.89 3.83 -11.11
N ALA A 117 -2.00 4.64 -12.16
CA ALA A 117 -3.08 4.55 -13.13
C ALA A 117 -2.55 4.70 -14.56
N VAL A 118 -3.31 4.23 -15.52
CA VAL A 118 -2.95 4.27 -16.94
C VAL A 118 -4.07 4.87 -17.75
N ASP A 119 -3.76 5.91 -18.48
CA ASP A 119 -4.60 6.41 -19.56
C ASP A 119 -4.23 5.68 -20.86
N VAL A 120 -5.01 4.65 -21.17
CA VAL A 120 -4.77 3.84 -22.37
C VAL A 120 -5.12 4.57 -23.68
N GLN A 121 -5.90 5.64 -23.64
CA GLN A 121 -6.26 6.42 -24.82
C GLN A 121 -5.11 7.32 -25.24
N HIS A 122 -4.38 7.86 -24.26
CA HIS A 122 -3.33 8.83 -24.50
C HIS A 122 -1.91 8.29 -24.26
N ASP A 123 -1.79 7.01 -23.92
CA ASP A 123 -0.51 6.34 -23.66
C ASP A 123 0.29 6.97 -22.51
N GLU A 124 -0.39 7.34 -21.43
CA GLU A 124 0.21 7.96 -20.26
C GLU A 124 0.08 7.08 -19.02
N VAL A 125 1.14 7.09 -18.20
CA VAL A 125 1.19 6.46 -16.88
C VAL A 125 1.26 7.56 -15.83
N PHE A 126 0.41 7.48 -14.85
CA PHE A 126 0.34 8.38 -13.71
C PHE A 126 0.82 7.65 -12.47
N LEU A 127 1.85 8.16 -11.85
CA LEU A 127 2.45 7.63 -10.63
C LEU A 127 2.29 8.64 -9.50
N GLN A 128 1.64 8.22 -8.45
CA GLN A 128 1.41 9.02 -7.26
C GLN A 128 2.58 8.84 -6.29
N ASP A 129 3.33 9.91 -6.05
CA ASP A 129 4.56 9.90 -5.25
C ASP A 129 4.32 10.57 -3.90
N THR A 130 4.30 9.78 -2.84
CA THR A 130 4.11 10.25 -1.46
C THR A 130 5.38 10.80 -0.82
N ASN A 131 6.53 10.63 -1.44
CA ASN A 131 7.77 11.23 -0.96
C ASN A 131 7.90 12.69 -1.36
N THR A 132 7.54 13.02 -2.60
CA THR A 132 7.61 14.38 -3.12
C THR A 132 6.25 15.07 -3.21
N TRP A 133 5.20 14.40 -2.75
CA TRP A 133 3.82 14.90 -2.76
C TRP A 133 3.41 15.38 -4.14
N SER A 134 3.47 14.46 -5.08
CA SER A 134 3.25 14.78 -6.49
C SER A 134 2.61 13.64 -7.26
N ILE A 135 2.07 13.96 -8.42
CA ILE A 135 1.70 12.99 -9.44
C ILE A 135 2.67 13.16 -10.60
N ARG A 136 3.39 12.11 -10.93
CA ARG A 136 4.35 12.08 -12.03
C ARG A 136 3.74 11.39 -13.22
N VAL A 137 3.80 12.01 -14.37
CA VAL A 137 3.20 11.50 -15.61
C VAL A 137 4.32 11.19 -16.60
N PHE A 138 4.35 9.95 -17.04
CA PHE A 138 5.30 9.49 -18.05
C PHE A 138 4.54 9.02 -19.30
N ASN A 139 5.21 8.96 -20.44
CA ASN A 139 4.67 8.17 -21.53
C ASN A 139 4.74 6.69 -21.14
N ARG A 140 3.68 5.98 -21.38
CA ARG A 140 3.58 4.55 -21.04
C ARG A 140 4.66 3.69 -21.69
N LEU A 141 5.22 4.15 -22.82
CA LEU A 141 6.27 3.47 -23.55
C LEU A 141 7.68 3.99 -23.25
N ASP A 142 7.82 4.90 -22.28
CA ASP A 142 9.13 5.39 -21.88
C ASP A 142 10.03 4.26 -21.39
N ASN A 143 11.31 4.42 -21.66
CA ASN A 143 12.35 3.52 -21.21
C ASN A 143 13.60 4.36 -20.93
N THR A 144 14.11 4.30 -19.72
CA THR A 144 15.33 5.04 -19.38
C THR A 144 16.51 4.50 -20.18
N PRO A 145 17.22 5.34 -20.94
CA PRO A 145 18.41 4.92 -21.67
C PRO A 145 19.46 4.30 -20.74
N ALA A 146 20.24 3.34 -21.25
CA ALA A 146 21.21 2.60 -20.45
C ALA A 146 22.29 3.48 -19.76
N ASN A 147 22.56 4.64 -20.33
CA ASN A 147 23.53 5.62 -19.82
C ASN A 147 22.88 6.76 -19.02
N ALA A 148 21.56 6.75 -18.83
CA ALA A 148 20.84 7.75 -18.07
C ALA A 148 20.55 7.26 -16.65
N THR A 149 20.56 8.17 -15.68
CA THR A 149 20.25 7.89 -14.29
C THR A 149 18.76 7.97 -13.98
N ARG A 150 17.99 8.64 -14.85
CA ARG A 150 16.54 8.79 -14.71
C ARG A 150 15.88 9.09 -16.07
N THR A 151 14.57 8.94 -16.11
CA THR A 151 13.70 9.49 -17.14
C THR A 151 12.96 10.69 -16.56
N GLU A 152 13.05 11.83 -17.24
CA GLU A 152 12.25 12.97 -16.83
C GLU A 152 10.77 12.68 -17.10
N PRO A 153 9.89 12.94 -16.14
CA PRO A 153 8.46 12.82 -16.35
C PRO A 153 8.00 13.85 -17.41
N LYS A 154 7.03 13.46 -18.19
CA LYS A 154 6.38 14.34 -19.16
C LYS A 154 5.72 15.54 -18.48
N ARG A 155 5.13 15.31 -17.31
CA ARG A 155 4.55 16.32 -16.43
C ARG A 155 4.74 15.90 -14.97
N VAL A 156 4.79 16.90 -14.10
CA VAL A 156 4.72 16.70 -12.65
C VAL A 156 3.65 17.65 -12.10
N ILE A 157 2.66 17.11 -11.43
CA ILE A 157 1.65 17.88 -10.70
C ILE A 157 2.07 17.83 -9.23
N GLY A 158 2.50 18.96 -8.68
CA GLY A 158 2.99 19.02 -7.30
C GLY A 158 3.34 20.45 -6.90
N GLY A 159 3.31 20.72 -5.61
CA GLY A 159 3.53 22.04 -5.01
C GLY A 159 2.34 22.51 -4.18
N GLU A 160 2.51 23.59 -3.45
CA GLU A 160 1.57 24.06 -2.42
C GLU A 160 0.14 24.33 -2.93
N ASN A 161 0.00 24.77 -4.19
CA ASN A 161 -1.32 25.05 -4.76
C ASN A 161 -2.10 23.80 -5.17
N THR A 162 -1.44 22.66 -5.25
CA THR A 162 -2.08 21.41 -5.69
C THR A 162 -2.92 20.74 -4.61
N ASP A 163 -2.69 21.08 -3.36
CA ASP A 163 -3.26 20.37 -2.21
C ASP A 163 -2.92 18.88 -2.17
N ILE A 164 -1.94 18.43 -2.96
CA ILE A 164 -1.46 17.04 -2.91
C ILE A 164 -0.58 16.88 -1.68
N GLN A 165 -0.93 15.90 -0.83
CA GLN A 165 -0.23 15.59 0.39
C GLN A 165 -0.01 14.07 0.51
N PHE A 166 -0.68 13.38 1.44
CA PHE A 166 -0.56 11.94 1.59
C PHE A 166 -1.60 11.20 0.75
N ASN A 167 -1.29 11.01 -0.51
CA ASN A 167 -2.21 10.38 -1.47
C ASN A 167 -2.23 8.87 -1.30
N SER A 168 -3.42 8.28 -1.32
CA SER A 168 -3.63 6.84 -1.17
C SER A 168 -4.18 6.13 -2.40
N CYS A 169 -4.87 6.85 -3.28
CA CYS A 169 -5.50 6.26 -4.46
C CYS A 169 -5.56 7.26 -5.61
N ILE A 170 -5.45 6.76 -6.84
CA ILE A 170 -5.55 7.54 -8.07
C ILE A 170 -6.50 6.86 -9.07
N TYR A 171 -7.30 7.66 -9.77
CA TYR A 171 -8.17 7.23 -10.84
C TYR A 171 -8.10 8.20 -12.00
N ILE A 172 -8.11 7.69 -13.22
CA ILE A 172 -8.14 8.48 -14.45
C ILE A 172 -9.50 8.26 -15.11
N ASP A 173 -10.24 9.34 -15.32
CA ASP A 173 -11.52 9.31 -15.98
C ASP A 173 -11.36 8.86 -17.44
N PRO A 174 -11.94 7.73 -17.84
CA PRO A 174 -11.80 7.23 -19.20
C PRO A 174 -12.52 8.10 -20.26
N LYS A 175 -13.41 9.01 -19.83
CA LYS A 175 -14.16 9.87 -20.76
C LYS A 175 -13.40 11.13 -21.16
N ASN A 176 -12.72 11.75 -20.19
CA ASN A 176 -12.08 13.07 -20.41
C ASN A 176 -10.61 13.13 -19.95
N GLY A 177 -10.13 12.08 -19.27
CA GLY A 177 -8.76 12.00 -18.77
C GLY A 177 -8.52 12.76 -17.47
N ASP A 178 -9.54 13.29 -16.80
CA ASP A 178 -9.38 13.96 -15.51
C ASP A 178 -8.78 13.02 -14.47
N ILE A 179 -7.91 13.58 -13.65
CA ILE A 179 -7.08 12.85 -12.68
C ILE A 179 -7.70 13.08 -11.30
N TYR A 180 -8.20 12.02 -10.69
CA TYR A 180 -8.72 12.03 -9.31
C TYR A 180 -7.68 11.45 -8.38
N THR A 181 -7.45 12.10 -7.24
CA THR A 181 -6.56 11.61 -6.18
C THR A 181 -7.19 11.76 -4.81
N VAL A 182 -7.07 10.74 -3.97
CA VAL A 182 -7.58 10.75 -2.59
C VAL A 182 -6.46 11.15 -1.64
N GLU A 183 -6.71 12.19 -0.87
CA GLU A 183 -5.86 12.61 0.24
C GLU A 183 -6.33 11.92 1.52
N ASN A 184 -5.48 11.05 2.08
CA ASN A 184 -5.87 10.17 3.19
C ASN A 184 -5.77 10.84 4.56
N ASP A 185 -4.64 11.41 4.88
CA ASP A 185 -4.25 11.69 6.27
C ASP A 185 -4.26 13.17 6.64
N ILE A 186 -4.04 14.04 5.70
CA ILE A 186 -3.78 15.46 5.94
C ILE A 186 -4.79 16.33 5.20
N GLY A 187 -5.09 15.98 3.95
CA GLY A 187 -5.87 16.84 3.05
C GLY A 187 -7.38 16.67 3.15
N ASP A 188 -7.86 15.53 3.66
CA ASP A 188 -9.29 15.22 3.82
C ASP A 188 -10.12 15.54 2.56
N SER A 189 -9.59 15.20 1.40
CA SER A 189 -10.20 15.60 0.14
C SER A 189 -9.91 14.65 -1.00
N ILE A 190 -10.76 14.76 -2.01
CA ILE A 190 -10.47 14.26 -3.35
C ILE A 190 -10.19 15.46 -4.24
N ALA A 191 -8.96 15.55 -4.71
CA ALA A 191 -8.55 16.56 -5.66
C ALA A 191 -8.71 16.02 -7.08
N VAL A 192 -9.22 16.85 -7.98
CA VAL A 192 -9.41 16.51 -9.39
C VAL A 192 -8.64 17.51 -10.24
N PHE A 193 -7.74 16.99 -11.06
CA PHE A 193 -6.96 17.80 -11.97
C PHE A 193 -7.40 17.56 -13.42
N SER A 194 -7.27 18.60 -14.23
CA SER A 194 -7.36 18.43 -15.67
C SER A 194 -6.31 17.44 -16.16
N ARG A 195 -6.64 16.69 -17.18
CA ARG A 195 -5.73 15.80 -17.88
C ARG A 195 -4.36 16.42 -18.18
N ASP A 196 -4.36 17.69 -18.56
CA ASP A 196 -3.16 18.43 -18.99
C ASP A 196 -2.46 19.19 -17.85
N ALA A 197 -2.88 18.98 -16.60
CA ALA A 197 -2.29 19.63 -15.44
C ALA A 197 -0.78 19.39 -15.37
N ASN A 198 -0.02 20.44 -15.03
CA ASN A 198 1.42 20.40 -14.92
C ASN A 198 1.93 21.50 -13.97
N GLY A 199 2.88 21.16 -13.10
CA GLY A 199 3.48 22.08 -12.14
C GLY A 199 2.59 22.33 -10.92
N ASN A 200 2.81 23.48 -10.28
CA ASN A 200 2.11 23.92 -9.07
C ASN A 200 0.76 24.56 -9.41
N VAL A 201 -0.20 23.77 -9.85
CA VAL A 201 -1.53 24.23 -10.28
C VAL A 201 -2.59 23.80 -9.27
N ALA A 202 -3.60 24.62 -9.09
CA ALA A 202 -4.76 24.24 -8.28
C ALA A 202 -5.58 23.14 -8.99
N PRO A 203 -6.22 22.25 -8.23
CA PRO A 203 -7.18 21.31 -8.79
C PRO A 203 -8.35 22.06 -9.44
N ILE A 204 -8.87 21.55 -10.54
CA ILE A 204 -10.07 22.09 -11.19
C ILE A 204 -11.32 21.88 -10.34
N ARG A 205 -11.26 20.90 -9.45
CA ARG A 205 -12.30 20.57 -8.48
C ARG A 205 -11.69 19.90 -7.26
N LYS A 206 -12.22 20.22 -6.09
CA LYS A 206 -11.88 19.58 -4.81
C LYS A 206 -13.19 19.22 -4.11
N LEU A 207 -13.30 17.99 -3.67
CA LEU A 207 -14.36 17.49 -2.81
C LEU A 207 -13.80 17.25 -1.42
N ASN A 208 -14.37 17.89 -0.41
CA ASN A 208 -14.04 17.59 0.97
C ASN A 208 -14.72 16.29 1.37
N VAL A 209 -13.96 15.33 1.87
CA VAL A 209 -14.42 14.01 2.32
C VAL A 209 -14.13 13.80 3.79
N THR A 210 -14.65 12.76 4.36
CA THR A 210 -14.37 12.40 5.75
C THR A 210 -12.89 12.06 5.91
N HIS A 211 -12.31 12.49 7.04
CA HIS A 211 -10.94 12.17 7.43
C HIS A 211 -10.65 10.68 7.29
N ARG A 212 -9.47 10.33 6.78
CA ARG A 212 -9.07 8.95 6.50
C ARG A 212 -9.82 8.28 5.33
N ALA A 213 -10.28 9.05 4.36
CA ALA A 213 -10.64 8.47 3.06
C ALA A 213 -9.43 7.75 2.45
N TYR A 214 -9.61 6.52 1.93
CA TYR A 214 -8.45 5.70 1.52
C TYR A 214 -8.48 5.29 0.05
N ALA A 215 -9.51 4.61 -0.38
CA ALA A 215 -9.62 4.11 -1.76
C ALA A 215 -10.91 4.56 -2.41
N MET A 216 -10.92 4.54 -3.73
CA MET A 216 -12.11 4.86 -4.51
C MET A 216 -12.35 3.85 -5.63
N ALA A 217 -13.62 3.70 -5.99
CA ALA A 217 -14.07 3.04 -7.19
C ALA A 217 -15.14 3.92 -7.87
N VAL A 218 -15.30 3.81 -9.19
CA VAL A 218 -16.21 4.65 -9.95
C VAL A 218 -17.17 3.79 -10.78
N ASP A 219 -18.44 4.05 -10.62
CA ASP A 219 -19.48 3.57 -11.53
C ASP A 219 -19.67 4.60 -12.66
N GLU A 220 -19.11 4.29 -13.82
CA GLU A 220 -19.14 5.17 -14.98
C GLU A 220 -20.53 5.28 -15.65
N GLU A 221 -21.42 4.35 -15.38
CA GLU A 221 -22.79 4.37 -15.92
C GLU A 221 -23.68 5.31 -15.10
N LYS A 222 -23.59 5.21 -13.77
CA LYS A 222 -24.34 6.07 -12.84
C LYS A 222 -23.64 7.38 -12.52
N GLU A 223 -22.38 7.54 -12.90
CA GLU A 223 -21.51 8.66 -12.51
C GLU A 223 -21.43 8.81 -10.98
N GLU A 224 -21.25 7.69 -10.29
CA GLU A 224 -21.11 7.61 -8.86
C GLU A 224 -19.67 7.27 -8.45
N LEU A 225 -19.19 7.95 -7.43
CA LEU A 225 -17.86 7.80 -6.83
C LEU A 225 -18.04 7.16 -5.45
N TYR A 226 -17.49 5.98 -5.26
CA TYR A 226 -17.50 5.22 -4.02
C TYR A 226 -16.15 5.42 -3.32
N VAL A 227 -16.17 5.87 -2.07
CA VAL A 227 -14.96 6.21 -1.29
C VAL A 227 -14.98 5.43 0.02
N THR A 228 -13.94 4.66 0.29
CA THR A 228 -13.77 4.03 1.60
C THR A 228 -13.21 5.02 2.60
N VAL A 229 -13.70 4.93 3.84
CA VAL A 229 -13.24 5.70 4.99
C VAL A 229 -12.82 4.72 6.07
N GLN A 230 -11.63 4.94 6.62
CA GLN A 230 -11.07 4.03 7.62
C GLN A 230 -11.68 4.26 9.01
N TYR A 231 -11.82 5.54 9.42
CA TYR A 231 -12.21 5.93 10.78
C TYR A 231 -13.13 7.18 10.76
N PRO A 232 -14.44 7.08 11.08
CA PRO A 232 -15.17 5.83 11.32
C PRO A 232 -15.26 4.97 10.08
N PRO A 233 -15.30 3.64 10.20
CA PRO A 233 -15.38 2.75 9.05
C PRO A 233 -16.67 3.00 8.24
N ALA A 234 -16.50 3.40 6.98
CA ALA A 234 -17.63 3.75 6.13
C ALA A 234 -17.30 3.57 4.64
N VAL A 235 -18.35 3.59 3.81
CA VAL A 235 -18.24 3.88 2.39
C VAL A 235 -19.16 5.05 2.10
N GLU A 236 -18.60 6.12 1.57
CA GLU A 236 -19.31 7.31 1.15
C GLU A 236 -19.49 7.30 -0.36
N ILE A 237 -20.69 7.53 -0.83
CA ILE A 237 -21.00 7.52 -2.26
C ILE A 237 -21.41 8.93 -2.68
N TYR A 238 -20.64 9.52 -3.59
CA TYR A 238 -20.86 10.85 -4.12
C TYR A 238 -21.23 10.80 -5.60
N ARG A 239 -21.74 11.92 -6.12
CA ARG A 239 -21.70 12.13 -7.56
C ARG A 239 -20.25 12.22 -8.02
N LYS A 240 -19.91 11.64 -9.13
CA LYS A 240 -18.55 11.73 -9.70
C LYS A 240 -18.07 13.19 -9.86
N THR A 241 -19.02 14.10 -10.09
CA THR A 241 -18.77 15.55 -10.27
C THR A 241 -18.90 16.37 -8.99
N ALA A 242 -19.07 15.74 -7.83
CA ALA A 242 -19.22 16.44 -6.55
C ALA A 242 -18.04 17.36 -6.24
N SER A 243 -18.28 18.46 -5.52
CA SER A 243 -17.31 19.52 -5.25
C SER A 243 -17.59 20.21 -3.92
N GLY A 244 -16.54 20.81 -3.34
CA GLY A 244 -16.60 21.55 -2.08
C GLY A 244 -17.10 20.70 -0.93
N ASN A 245 -18.11 21.19 -0.21
CA ASN A 245 -18.73 20.49 0.91
C ASN A 245 -20.01 19.73 0.50
N GLU A 246 -20.08 19.32 -0.75
CA GLU A 246 -21.23 18.53 -1.22
C GLU A 246 -21.34 17.25 -0.39
N LYS A 247 -22.56 16.97 0.04
CA LYS A 247 -22.83 15.79 0.84
C LYS A 247 -22.87 14.54 -0.02
N PRO A 248 -22.47 13.38 0.52
CA PRO A 248 -22.63 12.13 -0.20
C PRO A 248 -24.12 11.88 -0.51
N LEU A 249 -24.38 11.26 -1.64
CA LEU A 249 -25.70 10.74 -2.02
C LEU A 249 -26.17 9.69 -1.01
N ARG A 250 -25.25 8.88 -0.56
CA ARG A 250 -25.44 7.79 0.41
C ARG A 250 -24.17 7.61 1.23
N VAL A 251 -24.34 7.15 2.45
CA VAL A 251 -23.27 6.68 3.32
C VAL A 251 -23.66 5.30 3.82
N VAL A 252 -22.73 4.35 3.78
CA VAL A 252 -22.82 3.05 4.42
C VAL A 252 -21.92 3.12 5.64
N GLU A 253 -22.52 3.28 6.82
CA GLU A 253 -21.82 3.46 8.10
C GLU A 253 -22.71 2.92 9.22
N GLY A 254 -22.10 2.32 10.23
CA GLY A 254 -22.75 1.82 11.43
C GLY A 254 -22.35 0.38 11.74
N GLU A 255 -22.76 -0.09 12.93
CA GLU A 255 -22.33 -1.42 13.43
C GLU A 255 -22.84 -2.58 12.58
N ALA A 256 -24.07 -2.47 12.07
CA ALA A 256 -24.65 -3.52 11.24
C ALA A 256 -23.93 -3.67 9.88
N THR A 257 -23.23 -2.64 9.41
CA THR A 257 -22.47 -2.71 8.15
C THR A 257 -21.28 -3.66 8.23
N ARG A 258 -20.75 -3.94 9.40
CA ARG A 258 -19.57 -4.78 9.63
C ARG A 258 -18.30 -4.25 8.95
N LEU A 259 -18.28 -2.97 8.59
CA LEU A 259 -17.07 -2.29 8.13
C LEU A 259 -16.10 -2.09 9.29
N SER A 260 -14.80 -2.31 9.04
CA SER A 260 -13.75 -2.16 10.05
C SER A 260 -12.41 -1.86 9.39
N ASP A 261 -11.97 -0.60 9.44
CA ASP A 261 -10.80 -0.12 8.74
C ASP A 261 -10.86 -0.47 7.23
N ALA A 262 -11.83 0.15 6.56
CA ALA A 262 -12.12 -0.11 5.16
C ALA A 262 -10.99 0.40 4.26
N HIS A 263 -10.17 -0.50 3.72
CA HIS A 263 -9.02 -0.17 2.89
C HIS A 263 -9.32 -0.27 1.40
N GLY A 264 -9.48 -1.47 0.88
CA GLY A 264 -9.68 -1.70 -0.54
C GLY A 264 -11.17 -1.77 -0.91
N ILE A 265 -11.51 -1.33 -2.12
CA ILE A 265 -12.85 -1.43 -2.67
C ILE A 265 -12.80 -1.92 -4.11
N ALA A 266 -13.71 -2.81 -4.47
CA ALA A 266 -14.01 -3.19 -5.84
C ALA A 266 -15.51 -3.19 -6.05
N ILE A 267 -15.98 -2.83 -7.24
CA ILE A 267 -17.40 -2.85 -7.58
C ILE A 267 -17.67 -3.73 -8.79
N ASP A 268 -18.79 -4.43 -8.74
CA ASP A 268 -19.38 -5.16 -9.86
C ASP A 268 -20.68 -4.47 -10.26
N VAL A 269 -20.60 -3.59 -11.24
CA VAL A 269 -21.74 -2.80 -11.71
C VAL A 269 -22.82 -3.70 -12.28
N LYS A 270 -22.46 -4.77 -12.98
CA LYS A 270 -23.39 -5.71 -13.61
C LYS A 270 -24.28 -6.42 -12.59
N ASN A 271 -23.68 -6.89 -11.48
CA ASN A 271 -24.39 -7.60 -10.42
C ASN A 271 -24.78 -6.68 -9.25
N LYS A 272 -24.48 -5.38 -9.36
CA LYS A 272 -24.75 -4.35 -8.34
C LYS A 272 -24.15 -4.68 -6.97
N LEU A 273 -22.91 -5.13 -6.94
CA LEU A 273 -22.19 -5.53 -5.74
C LEU A 273 -21.00 -4.61 -5.48
N MET A 274 -20.77 -4.35 -4.20
CA MET A 274 -19.60 -3.67 -3.68
C MET A 274 -18.88 -4.60 -2.70
N PHE A 275 -17.61 -4.83 -2.91
CA PHE A 275 -16.73 -5.62 -2.07
C PHE A 275 -15.77 -4.69 -1.34
N VAL A 276 -15.68 -4.83 -0.03
CA VAL A 276 -14.80 -3.99 0.80
C VAL A 276 -13.90 -4.88 1.65
N ASN A 277 -12.59 -4.66 1.55
CA ASN A 277 -11.61 -5.27 2.43
C ASN A 277 -11.51 -4.49 3.74
N ASN A 278 -11.54 -5.21 4.84
CA ASN A 278 -11.50 -4.66 6.19
C ASN A 278 -10.31 -5.24 6.95
N TRP A 279 -9.47 -4.36 7.51
CA TRP A 279 -8.32 -4.78 8.32
C TRP A 279 -8.69 -5.15 9.74
N GLY A 280 -9.80 -4.63 10.24
CA GLY A 280 -10.36 -5.02 11.53
C GLY A 280 -10.33 -3.94 12.61
N ASN A 281 -9.64 -2.84 12.42
CA ASN A 281 -9.68 -1.74 13.38
C ASN A 281 -11.00 -0.98 13.27
N ILE A 282 -11.69 -0.82 14.39
CA ILE A 282 -12.88 0.00 14.51
C ILE A 282 -12.54 1.14 15.45
N SER A 283 -12.26 2.30 14.91
CA SER A 283 -12.02 3.53 15.65
C SER A 283 -12.92 4.62 15.11
N ASP A 284 -13.35 5.49 15.99
CA ASP A 284 -14.07 6.71 15.64
C ASP A 284 -13.39 7.87 16.36
N TYR A 285 -12.66 8.71 15.61
CA TYR A 285 -11.99 9.89 16.19
C TYR A 285 -12.95 10.88 16.84
N ARG A 286 -14.25 10.82 16.48
CA ARG A 286 -15.32 11.62 17.10
C ARG A 286 -15.64 11.12 18.53
N SER A 287 -15.24 9.89 18.85
CA SER A 287 -15.50 9.22 20.12
C SER A 287 -14.24 8.54 20.64
N PRO A 288 -13.26 9.30 21.16
CA PRO A 288 -12.00 8.75 21.63
C PRO A 288 -12.20 7.66 22.71
N GLY A 289 -11.39 6.60 22.66
CA GLY A 289 -11.42 5.51 23.62
C GLY A 289 -12.46 4.41 23.31
N THR A 290 -13.15 4.50 22.18
CA THR A 290 -14.10 3.47 21.72
C THR A 290 -13.51 2.46 20.74
N GLY A 291 -12.22 2.59 20.43
CA GLY A 291 -11.53 1.72 19.48
C GLY A 291 -11.52 0.26 19.92
N ARG A 292 -11.73 -0.64 18.97
CA ARG A 292 -11.61 -2.09 19.13
C ARG A 292 -11.08 -2.74 17.87
N PHE A 293 -10.55 -3.95 18.00
CA PHE A 293 -10.13 -4.76 16.85
C PHE A 293 -11.09 -5.93 16.64
N GLU A 294 -11.42 -6.15 15.36
CA GLU A 294 -12.12 -7.35 14.90
C GLU A 294 -11.22 -8.15 13.96
N ALA A 295 -11.57 -9.40 13.74
CA ALA A 295 -10.87 -10.20 12.75
C ALA A 295 -11.02 -9.55 11.36
N PRO A 296 -9.96 -9.53 10.53
CA PRO A 296 -10.04 -9.07 9.15
C PRO A 296 -11.18 -9.76 8.39
N SER A 297 -11.79 -9.02 7.44
CA SER A 297 -12.94 -9.54 6.71
C SER A 297 -13.02 -8.98 5.29
N ILE A 298 -13.91 -9.60 4.51
CA ILE A 298 -14.43 -9.02 3.27
C ILE A 298 -15.93 -8.90 3.44
N THR A 299 -16.43 -7.67 3.37
CA THR A 299 -17.87 -7.39 3.37
C THR A 299 -18.37 -7.16 1.96
N VAL A 300 -19.53 -7.71 1.63
CA VAL A 300 -20.17 -7.55 0.32
C VAL A 300 -21.49 -6.85 0.50
N HIS A 301 -21.63 -5.69 -0.09
CA HIS A 301 -22.84 -4.88 -0.01
C HIS A 301 -23.49 -4.72 -1.39
N SER A 302 -24.77 -4.32 -1.39
CA SER A 302 -25.39 -3.80 -2.60
C SER A 302 -24.77 -2.44 -2.97
N LEU A 303 -24.62 -2.12 -4.24
CA LEU A 303 -24.26 -0.77 -4.67
C LEU A 303 -25.31 0.28 -4.23
N ASP A 304 -26.54 -0.14 -3.94
CA ASP A 304 -27.61 0.74 -3.47
C ASP A 304 -27.70 0.80 -1.92
N ALA A 305 -26.74 0.18 -1.19
CA ALA A 305 -26.71 0.20 0.27
C ALA A 305 -26.58 1.63 0.82
N LYS A 306 -27.18 1.87 1.99
CA LYS A 306 -27.17 3.15 2.71
C LYS A 306 -27.41 2.98 4.21
N GLY A 307 -26.89 3.91 5.01
CA GLY A 307 -27.04 3.91 6.46
C GLY A 307 -26.39 2.68 7.08
N ASP A 308 -26.91 2.24 8.19
CA ASP A 308 -26.46 1.04 8.91
C ASP A 308 -26.98 -0.26 8.25
N ALA A 309 -26.89 -0.34 6.92
CA ALA A 309 -27.36 -1.49 6.17
C ALA A 309 -26.39 -2.67 6.33
N PRO A 310 -26.86 -3.84 6.75
CA PRO A 310 -26.01 -5.01 6.87
C PRO A 310 -25.49 -5.43 5.49
N PRO A 311 -24.28 -6.02 5.44
CA PRO A 311 -23.79 -6.59 4.21
C PRO A 311 -24.65 -7.78 3.77
N LEU A 312 -24.72 -8.00 2.49
CA LEU A 312 -25.35 -9.18 1.90
C LEU A 312 -24.61 -10.45 2.33
N ARG A 313 -23.29 -10.34 2.48
CA ARG A 313 -22.38 -11.42 2.91
C ARG A 313 -21.18 -10.84 3.63
N VAL A 314 -20.61 -11.63 4.54
CA VAL A 314 -19.33 -11.36 5.20
C VAL A 314 -18.49 -12.62 5.16
N ILE A 315 -17.26 -12.51 4.69
CA ILE A 315 -16.25 -13.55 4.77
C ILE A 315 -15.32 -13.17 5.93
N GLN A 316 -15.37 -13.91 7.05
CA GLN A 316 -14.62 -13.60 8.25
C GLN A 316 -14.44 -14.84 9.12
N GLY A 317 -13.33 -14.92 9.82
CA GLY A 317 -13.03 -15.95 10.81
C GLY A 317 -11.75 -16.73 10.51
N PRO A 318 -11.27 -17.55 11.46
CA PRO A 318 -9.93 -18.15 11.37
C PRO A 318 -9.72 -19.08 10.16
N ASN A 319 -10.78 -19.72 9.68
CA ASN A 319 -10.66 -20.57 8.50
C ASN A 319 -10.42 -19.78 7.21
N THR A 320 -10.77 -18.51 7.17
CA THR A 320 -10.57 -17.64 6.00
C THR A 320 -9.11 -17.37 5.73
N GLN A 321 -8.25 -17.45 6.74
CA GLN A 321 -6.83 -17.12 6.70
C GLN A 321 -6.54 -15.65 6.34
N LEU A 322 -7.56 -14.76 6.38
CA LEU A 322 -7.37 -13.34 6.14
C LEU A 322 -6.45 -12.73 7.20
N ASN A 323 -5.43 -12.02 6.76
CA ASN A 323 -4.50 -11.31 7.60
C ASN A 323 -3.92 -10.11 6.85
N TRP A 324 -4.42 -8.92 7.16
CA TRP A 324 -4.18 -7.69 6.42
C TRP A 324 -4.50 -7.84 4.92
N PRO A 325 -5.77 -8.04 4.57
CA PRO A 325 -6.17 -8.17 3.17
C PRO A 325 -5.99 -6.83 2.44
N GLY A 326 -5.05 -6.79 1.51
CA GLY A 326 -4.72 -5.63 0.69
C GLY A 326 -5.67 -5.45 -0.50
N VAL A 327 -5.13 -5.02 -1.64
CA VAL A 327 -5.92 -4.84 -2.85
C VAL A 327 -6.41 -6.18 -3.38
N MET A 328 -7.69 -6.22 -3.73
CA MET A 328 -8.32 -7.39 -4.36
C MET A 328 -8.61 -7.12 -5.84
N SER A 329 -8.75 -8.20 -6.57
CA SER A 329 -9.25 -8.20 -7.94
C SER A 329 -10.28 -9.30 -8.12
N MET A 330 -11.26 -9.07 -8.97
CA MET A 330 -12.34 -10.01 -9.20
C MET A 330 -12.35 -10.46 -10.67
N ASP A 331 -12.57 -11.73 -10.89
CA ASP A 331 -12.94 -12.24 -12.20
C ASP A 331 -14.44 -11.97 -12.43
N PRO A 332 -14.82 -11.10 -13.36
CA PRO A 332 -16.22 -10.71 -13.55
C PRO A 332 -17.09 -11.83 -14.11
N ASP A 333 -16.49 -12.85 -14.73
CA ASP A 333 -17.22 -13.98 -15.30
C ASP A 333 -17.54 -15.05 -14.26
N THR A 334 -16.59 -15.33 -13.38
CA THR A 334 -16.70 -16.39 -12.36
C THR A 334 -17.10 -15.86 -10.99
N LEU A 335 -16.94 -14.57 -10.74
CA LEU A 335 -17.04 -13.91 -9.44
C LEU A 335 -16.04 -14.44 -8.41
N ASP A 336 -14.92 -15.01 -8.86
CA ASP A 336 -13.83 -15.37 -7.99
C ASP A 336 -13.10 -14.10 -7.53
N LEU A 337 -12.95 -13.95 -6.22
CA LEU A 337 -12.23 -12.87 -5.57
C LEU A 337 -10.81 -13.31 -5.25
N TYR A 338 -9.84 -12.67 -5.82
CA TYR A 338 -8.43 -12.85 -5.54
C TYR A 338 -7.97 -11.75 -4.59
N VAL A 339 -7.46 -12.14 -3.44
CA VAL A 339 -7.12 -11.23 -2.33
C VAL A 339 -5.64 -11.33 -2.04
N ALA A 340 -4.93 -10.23 -2.16
CA ALA A 340 -3.59 -10.11 -1.61
C ALA A 340 -3.68 -10.16 -0.09
N ASN A 341 -3.01 -11.13 0.53
CA ASN A 341 -3.08 -11.36 1.97
C ASN A 341 -1.69 -11.08 2.56
N ASP A 342 -1.43 -9.81 2.82
CA ASP A 342 -0.11 -9.25 3.08
C ASP A 342 0.64 -9.99 4.20
N LEU A 343 0.26 -9.81 5.45
CA LEU A 343 0.90 -10.52 6.58
C LEU A 343 0.66 -12.03 6.56
N GLY A 344 -0.36 -12.48 5.84
CA GLY A 344 -0.60 -13.90 5.61
C GLY A 344 0.37 -14.54 4.63
N GLN A 345 1.19 -13.75 3.92
CA GLN A 345 2.16 -14.22 2.91
C GLN A 345 1.51 -15.12 1.85
N ALA A 346 0.35 -14.71 1.34
CA ALA A 346 -0.45 -15.54 0.47
C ALA A 346 -1.28 -14.72 -0.53
N VAL A 347 -1.74 -15.36 -1.59
CA VAL A 347 -2.94 -14.91 -2.29
C VAL A 347 -4.06 -15.90 -1.97
N LEU A 348 -5.17 -15.37 -1.50
CA LEU A 348 -6.37 -16.14 -1.17
C LEU A 348 -7.40 -15.96 -2.29
N VAL A 349 -8.11 -17.03 -2.64
CA VAL A 349 -9.17 -16.97 -3.64
C VAL A 349 -10.48 -17.44 -3.01
N PHE A 350 -11.48 -16.57 -3.01
CA PHE A 350 -12.84 -16.85 -2.57
C PHE A 350 -13.81 -16.77 -3.74
N ARG A 351 -14.98 -17.34 -3.58
CA ARG A 351 -16.12 -16.99 -4.46
C ARG A 351 -16.77 -15.72 -3.97
N GLY A 352 -17.20 -14.86 -4.88
CA GLY A 352 -17.98 -13.68 -4.51
C GLY A 352 -19.30 -14.01 -3.80
N THR A 353 -19.71 -15.29 -3.80
CA THR A 353 -20.87 -15.82 -3.09
C THR A 353 -20.56 -16.42 -1.73
N ASP A 354 -19.29 -16.53 -1.34
CA ASP A 354 -18.88 -17.09 -0.06
C ASP A 354 -19.37 -16.23 1.12
N GLN A 355 -19.57 -16.90 2.27
CA GLN A 355 -20.06 -16.27 3.49
C GLN A 355 -19.54 -16.98 4.74
N GLY A 356 -19.28 -16.22 5.79
CA GLY A 356 -18.90 -16.72 7.11
C GLY A 356 -17.45 -17.22 7.18
N ASN A 357 -17.20 -18.11 8.11
CA ASN A 357 -15.87 -18.67 8.39
C ASN A 357 -15.52 -19.81 7.41
N VAL A 358 -15.46 -19.49 6.14
CA VAL A 358 -15.17 -20.44 5.07
C VAL A 358 -13.68 -20.50 4.76
N ARG A 359 -13.22 -21.64 4.25
CA ARG A 359 -11.87 -21.74 3.70
C ARG A 359 -11.83 -21.14 2.31
N PRO A 360 -10.72 -20.47 1.93
CA PRO A 360 -10.52 -20.09 0.55
C PRO A 360 -10.63 -21.30 -0.37
N GLN A 361 -11.17 -21.10 -1.56
CA GLN A 361 -11.22 -22.12 -2.62
C GLN A 361 -9.80 -22.56 -3.02
N ARG A 362 -8.92 -21.59 -3.10
CA ARG A 362 -7.49 -21.76 -3.41
C ARG A 362 -6.66 -20.85 -2.52
N VAL A 363 -5.46 -21.33 -2.20
CA VAL A 363 -4.46 -20.57 -1.43
C VAL A 363 -3.14 -20.74 -2.14
N ILE A 364 -2.58 -19.65 -2.64
CA ILE A 364 -1.23 -19.63 -3.19
C ILE A 364 -0.32 -19.17 -2.05
N LYS A 365 0.48 -20.09 -1.50
CA LYS A 365 1.34 -19.85 -0.33
C LYS A 365 2.49 -20.85 -0.28
N GLY A 366 3.64 -20.41 0.20
CA GLY A 366 4.81 -21.27 0.46
C GLY A 366 6.06 -20.79 -0.24
N GLY A 367 7.22 -21.30 0.16
CA GLY A 367 8.53 -20.78 -0.27
C GLY A 367 8.81 -20.85 -1.78
N ARG A 368 8.08 -21.71 -2.52
CA ARG A 368 8.25 -21.79 -3.99
C ARG A 368 7.46 -20.72 -4.73
N THR A 369 6.49 -20.08 -4.09
CA THR A 369 5.63 -19.09 -4.76
C THR A 369 6.34 -17.80 -5.08
N GLY A 370 7.38 -17.43 -4.34
CA GLY A 370 8.01 -16.11 -4.47
C GLY A 370 7.18 -14.96 -3.89
N LEU A 371 6.03 -15.26 -3.26
CA LEU A 371 5.24 -14.25 -2.55
C LEU A 371 5.99 -13.79 -1.30
N SER A 372 6.05 -12.50 -1.11
CA SER A 372 6.63 -11.85 0.05
C SER A 372 5.89 -10.54 0.33
N TYR A 373 5.08 -10.53 1.36
CA TYR A 373 4.19 -9.40 1.69
C TYR A 373 3.40 -8.92 0.45
N PRO A 374 2.54 -9.77 -0.14
CA PRO A 374 1.75 -9.39 -1.30
C PRO A 374 0.70 -8.36 -0.91
N VAL A 375 0.72 -7.19 -1.54
CA VAL A 375 -0.16 -6.06 -1.21
C VAL A 375 -1.24 -5.80 -2.24
N ALA A 376 -1.02 -6.21 -3.49
CA ALA A 376 -2.01 -6.08 -4.54
C ALA A 376 -2.00 -7.28 -5.48
N VAL A 377 -3.16 -7.57 -6.05
CA VAL A 377 -3.34 -8.56 -7.10
C VAL A 377 -4.13 -7.98 -8.26
N PHE A 378 -3.90 -8.55 -9.43
CA PHE A 378 -4.65 -8.26 -10.64
C PHE A 378 -4.99 -9.54 -11.39
N VAL A 379 -6.24 -9.65 -11.82
CA VAL A 379 -6.75 -10.78 -12.61
C VAL A 379 -6.77 -10.41 -14.09
N ASP A 380 -5.93 -11.07 -14.87
CA ASP A 380 -5.96 -10.99 -16.33
C ASP A 380 -6.80 -12.15 -16.88
N THR A 381 -8.07 -11.86 -17.12
CA THR A 381 -9.00 -12.88 -17.62
C THR A 381 -8.72 -13.28 -19.07
N LYS A 382 -8.10 -12.40 -19.86
CA LYS A 382 -7.75 -12.65 -21.25
C LYS A 382 -6.64 -13.70 -21.35
N ASN A 383 -5.56 -13.50 -20.61
CA ASN A 383 -4.40 -14.40 -20.65
C ASN A 383 -4.49 -15.51 -19.60
N LYS A 384 -5.56 -15.52 -18.76
CA LYS A 384 -5.78 -16.46 -17.67
C LYS A 384 -4.65 -16.42 -16.62
N GLU A 385 -4.19 -15.23 -16.31
CA GLU A 385 -3.07 -14.98 -15.40
C GLU A 385 -3.49 -14.17 -14.18
N LEU A 386 -2.91 -14.55 -13.05
CA LEU A 386 -2.98 -13.83 -11.80
C LEU A 386 -1.63 -13.17 -11.54
N TRP A 387 -1.64 -11.89 -11.37
CA TRP A 387 -0.48 -11.09 -11.02
C TRP A 387 -0.52 -10.69 -9.56
N ALA A 388 0.62 -10.70 -8.89
CA ALA A 388 0.75 -10.24 -7.51
C ALA A 388 1.97 -9.34 -7.37
N SER A 389 1.81 -8.20 -6.71
CA SER A 389 2.92 -7.33 -6.30
C SER A 389 3.37 -7.66 -4.89
N ASN A 390 4.66 -7.76 -4.68
CA ASN A 390 5.28 -8.19 -3.43
C ASN A 390 6.20 -7.09 -2.91
N ILE A 391 5.84 -6.44 -1.81
CA ILE A 391 6.67 -5.38 -1.22
C ILE A 391 7.91 -5.93 -0.51
N GLY A 392 7.81 -7.14 0.06
CA GLY A 392 8.88 -7.69 0.87
C GLY A 392 10.13 -8.10 0.08
N ASN A 393 10.01 -8.32 -1.22
CA ASN A 393 11.15 -8.68 -2.08
C ASN A 393 11.20 -7.88 -3.39
N ALA A 394 10.47 -6.77 -3.46
CA ALA A 394 10.43 -5.87 -4.60
C ALA A 394 10.24 -6.61 -5.93
N SER A 395 9.19 -7.43 -6.03
CA SER A 395 8.91 -8.23 -7.21
C SER A 395 7.42 -8.21 -7.60
N ALA A 396 7.15 -8.59 -8.83
CA ALA A 396 5.83 -9.02 -9.27
C ALA A 396 5.91 -10.47 -9.73
N THR A 397 4.98 -11.28 -9.27
CA THR A 397 4.89 -12.71 -9.59
C THR A 397 3.61 -13.00 -10.38
N VAL A 398 3.68 -13.94 -11.29
CA VAL A 398 2.57 -14.29 -12.19
C VAL A 398 2.26 -15.77 -12.07
N TYR A 399 1.00 -16.07 -11.91
CA TYR A 399 0.49 -17.45 -11.79
C TYR A 399 -0.64 -17.70 -12.79
N PRO A 400 -0.94 -18.94 -13.15
CA PRO A 400 -2.20 -19.24 -13.81
C PRO A 400 -3.37 -18.94 -12.85
N LEU A 401 -4.53 -18.51 -13.35
CA LEU A 401 -5.72 -18.28 -12.51
C LEU A 401 -6.13 -19.51 -11.71
N THR A 402 -5.74 -20.68 -12.15
CA THR A 402 -6.01 -21.97 -11.47
C THR A 402 -4.99 -22.33 -10.39
N ALA A 403 -3.99 -21.48 -10.13
CA ALA A 403 -2.93 -21.76 -9.17
C ALA A 403 -3.47 -22.05 -7.77
N ASN A 404 -2.86 -23.03 -7.09
CA ASN A 404 -3.18 -23.43 -5.72
C ASN A 404 -1.97 -24.08 -5.05
N GLY A 405 -1.78 -23.83 -3.76
CA GLY A 405 -0.70 -24.40 -2.96
C GLY A 405 0.65 -23.74 -3.17
N ASN A 406 1.72 -24.47 -2.90
CA ASN A 406 3.11 -24.02 -3.00
C ASN A 406 3.65 -24.17 -4.43
N VAL A 407 3.10 -23.42 -5.36
CA VAL A 407 3.43 -23.47 -6.80
C VAL A 407 4.44 -22.40 -7.16
N ALA A 408 5.34 -22.70 -8.08
CA ALA A 408 6.23 -21.70 -8.64
C ALA A 408 5.46 -20.76 -9.58
N PRO A 409 5.82 -19.47 -9.64
CA PRO A 409 5.22 -18.55 -10.58
C PRO A 409 5.60 -18.92 -12.01
N LEU A 410 4.71 -18.62 -12.97
CA LEU A 410 5.00 -18.70 -14.40
C LEU A 410 6.12 -17.74 -14.77
N ARG A 411 6.11 -16.58 -14.14
CA ARG A 411 7.11 -15.51 -14.32
C ARG A 411 7.28 -14.74 -13.01
N THR A 412 8.49 -14.27 -12.81
CA THR A 412 8.80 -13.28 -11.79
C THR A 412 9.44 -12.08 -12.47
N ILE A 413 8.91 -10.91 -12.24
CA ILE A 413 9.50 -9.64 -12.69
C ILE A 413 10.21 -9.03 -11.49
N ARG A 414 11.49 -8.84 -11.64
CA ARG A 414 12.33 -8.18 -10.66
C ARG A 414 13.56 -7.61 -11.35
N SER A 415 14.14 -6.59 -10.77
CA SER A 415 15.26 -5.88 -11.39
C SER A 415 16.63 -6.48 -11.11
N ALA A 416 16.70 -7.54 -10.29
CA ALA A 416 17.96 -8.19 -9.96
C ALA A 416 17.90 -9.70 -10.19
N PRO A 417 19.04 -10.37 -10.44
CA PRO A 417 19.12 -11.82 -10.46
C PRO A 417 18.62 -12.44 -9.15
N ALA A 418 18.24 -13.72 -9.21
CA ALA A 418 17.87 -14.48 -8.03
C ALA A 418 18.97 -14.41 -6.95
N GLY A 419 18.58 -14.23 -5.69
CA GLY A 419 19.51 -14.11 -4.57
C GLY A 419 20.24 -12.77 -4.48
N LYS A 420 19.93 -11.81 -5.33
CA LYS A 420 20.44 -10.43 -5.23
C LYS A 420 19.31 -9.48 -4.86
N VAL A 421 19.63 -8.45 -4.12
CA VAL A 421 18.67 -7.38 -3.82
C VAL A 421 18.25 -6.71 -5.12
N SER A 422 16.94 -6.54 -5.31
CA SER A 422 16.42 -5.78 -6.43
C SER A 422 16.52 -4.29 -6.11
N LEU A 423 17.19 -3.55 -6.98
CA LEU A 423 17.33 -2.10 -6.85
C LEU A 423 16.36 -1.33 -7.75
N ARG A 424 15.55 -2.03 -8.54
CA ARG A 424 14.68 -1.41 -9.56
C ARG A 424 13.19 -1.57 -9.30
N PHE A 425 12.81 -2.37 -8.32
CA PHE A 425 11.48 -2.39 -7.76
C PHE A 425 11.61 -1.89 -6.33
N GLY A 426 11.05 -0.74 -6.03
CA GLY A 426 10.86 -0.28 -4.67
C GLY A 426 9.80 -1.12 -3.96
N LYS A 427 9.14 -0.56 -2.98
CA LYS A 427 7.97 -1.19 -2.34
C LYS A 427 6.80 -1.14 -3.32
N THR A 428 6.63 -2.18 -4.11
CA THR A 428 5.51 -2.30 -5.06
C THR A 428 4.20 -2.42 -4.28
N GLN A 429 3.44 -1.34 -4.19
CA GLN A 429 2.16 -1.32 -3.47
C GLN A 429 0.94 -1.47 -4.37
N ALA A 430 1.12 -1.30 -5.67
CA ALA A 430 0.01 -1.38 -6.61
C ALA A 430 0.46 -2.02 -7.93
N LEU A 431 -0.50 -2.53 -8.67
CA LEU A 431 -0.34 -3.00 -10.04
C LEU A 431 -1.41 -2.35 -10.92
N ALA A 432 -1.03 -1.93 -12.10
CA ALA A 432 -1.96 -1.54 -13.14
C ALA A 432 -1.72 -2.37 -14.41
N TYR A 433 -2.79 -2.69 -15.11
CA TYR A 433 -2.74 -3.44 -16.35
C TYR A 433 -3.23 -2.59 -17.52
N ASP A 434 -2.39 -2.46 -18.52
CA ASP A 434 -2.76 -1.83 -19.77
C ASP A 434 -3.40 -2.87 -20.71
N THR A 435 -4.72 -2.86 -20.76
CA THR A 435 -5.50 -3.80 -21.58
C THR A 435 -5.26 -3.65 -23.09
N LYS A 436 -4.84 -2.47 -23.54
CA LYS A 436 -4.58 -2.21 -24.97
C LYS A 436 -3.30 -2.88 -25.44
N ARG A 437 -2.28 -2.96 -24.57
CA ARG A 437 -0.95 -3.45 -24.93
C ARG A 437 -0.55 -4.72 -24.19
N GLU A 438 -1.43 -5.21 -23.34
CA GLU A 438 -1.21 -6.42 -22.56
C GLU A 438 0.08 -6.34 -21.71
N THR A 439 0.30 -5.15 -21.11
CA THR A 439 1.46 -4.91 -20.24
C THR A 439 1.04 -4.55 -18.83
N ILE A 440 1.83 -5.01 -17.87
CA ILE A 440 1.64 -4.67 -16.47
C ILE A 440 2.59 -3.55 -16.08
N LEU A 441 2.08 -2.61 -15.34
CA LEU A 441 2.79 -1.48 -14.81
C LEU A 441 2.96 -1.69 -13.31
N VAL A 442 4.18 -1.61 -12.84
CA VAL A 442 4.55 -1.76 -11.44
C VAL A 442 5.27 -0.49 -11.03
N PRO A 443 4.73 0.28 -10.07
CA PRO A 443 5.48 1.41 -9.51
C PRO A 443 6.68 0.90 -8.74
N ASN A 444 7.74 1.66 -8.83
CA ASN A 444 9.01 1.32 -8.18
C ASN A 444 9.22 2.15 -6.92
#